data_7aec0fc0d61a922a9d37b35c28a2e6fb
#
_entry.id   7aec0fc0d61a922a9d37b35c28a2e6fb
#
_cell.length_a   1.000
_cell.length_b   1.000
_cell.length_c   1.000
_cell.angle_alpha   90.00
_cell.angle_beta   90.00
_cell.angle_gamma   90.00
#
_symmetry.space_group_name_H-M   'P 1'
#
loop_
_entity.id
_entity.type
_entity.pdbx_description
1 polymer ?
#
loop_
_entity_poly.entity_id
_entity_poly.type
_entity_poly.pdbx_seq_one_letter_code
_entity_poly.pdbx_strand_id
1 'polypeptide(L)'
;MTVNVTIDLGYEFEVKAKFADVFAVLSDVPESASFFPKVDKLVDMKDGVYRWEMEKIGVASISLQTIYASKYVSNKAKGSVVWTPVKGVGNAQVSGSWAITDNKKSTGLKLQINGELAIPLPGLMKMVEVPVVEGEFEKMTDQYIANLTRKFGGEV
;
A
#
# COMPACT_ATOMS: atom_id res chain seq x y z
N MET A 1 -25.08 9.66 -1.29
CA MET A 1 -24.69 8.61 -2.25
C MET A 1 -23.22 8.25 -2.06
N THR A 2 -22.91 6.98 -2.07
CA THR A 2 -21.54 6.48 -1.95
C THR A 2 -21.03 5.99 -3.30
N VAL A 3 -19.83 6.38 -3.66
CA VAL A 3 -19.15 5.92 -4.86
C VAL A 3 -18.00 5.01 -4.46
N ASN A 4 -17.92 3.85 -5.08
CA ASN A 4 -16.79 2.94 -4.85
C ASN A 4 -15.70 3.21 -5.88
N VAL A 5 -14.48 3.48 -5.38
CA VAL A 5 -13.30 3.67 -6.20
C VAL A 5 -12.44 2.42 -6.07
N THR A 6 -12.14 1.80 -7.19
CA THR A 6 -11.28 0.60 -7.23
C THR A 6 -9.85 1.02 -7.54
N ILE A 7 -8.92 0.55 -6.72
CA ILE A 7 -7.49 0.76 -6.90
C ILE A 7 -6.87 -0.59 -7.27
N ASP A 8 -6.14 -0.62 -8.37
CA ASP A 8 -5.46 -1.83 -8.85
C ASP A 8 -4.09 -1.39 -9.38
N LEU A 9 -3.05 -1.65 -8.59
CA LEU A 9 -1.69 -1.20 -8.89
C LEU A 9 -0.73 -2.39 -8.86
N GLY A 10 0.12 -2.49 -9.87
CA GLY A 10 1.14 -3.51 -9.95
C GLY A 10 2.49 -2.92 -10.34
N TYR A 11 3.56 -3.38 -9.68
CA TYR A 11 4.92 -2.92 -9.91
C TYR A 11 5.86 -4.11 -9.92
N GLU A 12 6.86 -4.05 -10.79
CA GLU A 12 7.90 -5.06 -10.86
C GLU A 12 9.24 -4.35 -11.04
N PHE A 13 10.20 -4.63 -10.15
CA PHE A 13 11.51 -3.97 -10.19
C PHE A 13 12.54 -4.83 -9.45
N GLU A 14 13.81 -4.45 -9.56
CA GLU A 14 14.91 -5.16 -8.92
C GLU A 14 15.79 -4.15 -8.20
N VAL A 15 16.18 -4.50 -6.96
CA VAL A 15 17.00 -3.62 -6.11
C VAL A 15 18.34 -4.29 -5.77
N LYS A 16 19.32 -3.47 -5.42
CA LYS A 16 20.69 -3.93 -5.16
C LYS A 16 20.85 -4.67 -3.84
N ALA A 17 20.00 -4.41 -2.85
CA ALA A 17 20.10 -5.08 -1.54
C ALA A 17 19.83 -6.58 -1.67
N LYS A 18 20.38 -7.34 -0.71
CA LYS A 18 20.20 -8.79 -0.67
C LYS A 18 18.83 -9.17 -0.13
N PHE A 19 18.38 -10.37 -0.48
CA PHE A 19 17.08 -10.90 -0.08
C PHE A 19 16.80 -10.75 1.41
N ALA A 20 17.74 -11.12 2.26
CA ALA A 20 17.54 -11.08 3.71
C ALA A 20 17.24 -9.66 4.20
N ASP A 21 17.95 -8.67 3.67
CA ASP A 21 17.75 -7.26 4.05
C ASP A 21 16.41 -6.72 3.55
N VAL A 22 16.04 -7.08 2.33
CA VAL A 22 14.77 -6.66 1.73
C VAL A 22 13.60 -7.30 2.48
N PHE A 23 13.67 -8.61 2.72
CA PHE A 23 12.61 -9.31 3.42
C PHE A 23 12.43 -8.77 4.85
N ALA A 24 13.52 -8.47 5.56
CA ALA A 24 13.46 -7.93 6.91
C ALA A 24 12.66 -6.62 6.96
N VAL A 25 12.82 -5.75 5.98
CA VAL A 25 12.06 -4.49 5.90
C VAL A 25 10.61 -4.74 5.51
N LEU A 26 10.37 -5.50 4.45
CA LEU A 26 9.02 -5.67 3.92
C LEU A 26 8.12 -6.53 4.80
N SER A 27 8.68 -7.43 5.60
CA SER A 27 7.92 -8.23 6.56
C SER A 27 7.65 -7.49 7.88
N ASP A 28 8.37 -6.43 8.14
CA ASP A 28 8.13 -5.54 9.28
C ASP A 28 7.18 -4.42 8.84
N VAL A 29 5.89 -4.61 9.13
CA VAL A 29 4.85 -3.69 8.64
C VAL A 29 5.09 -2.25 9.08
N PRO A 30 5.40 -1.95 10.35
CA PRO A 30 5.70 -0.57 10.75
C PRO A 30 6.89 0.03 10.01
N GLU A 31 7.95 -0.73 9.80
CA GLU A 31 9.12 -0.23 9.07
C GLU A 31 8.78 0.01 7.59
N SER A 32 8.14 -0.95 6.94
CA SER A 32 7.71 -0.81 5.55
C SER A 32 6.78 0.39 5.38
N ALA A 33 5.80 0.54 6.28
CA ALA A 33 4.86 1.65 6.25
C ALA A 33 5.53 3.01 6.42
N SER A 34 6.67 3.06 7.12
CA SER A 34 7.41 4.32 7.31
C SER A 34 7.91 4.93 6.01
N PHE A 35 8.01 4.15 4.95
CA PHE A 35 8.39 4.62 3.61
C PHE A 35 7.19 5.07 2.77
N PHE A 36 5.98 4.82 3.24
CA PHE A 36 4.76 5.23 2.54
C PHE A 36 4.41 6.66 2.93
N PRO A 37 4.17 7.56 1.95
CA PRO A 37 3.87 8.96 2.26
C PRO A 37 2.44 9.12 2.77
N LYS A 38 2.21 10.20 3.50
CA LYS A 38 0.89 10.62 3.95
C LYS A 38 0.15 9.61 4.83
N VAL A 39 0.91 8.84 5.62
CA VAL A 39 0.33 8.01 6.69
C VAL A 39 0.29 8.85 7.95
N ASP A 40 -0.90 9.08 8.48
CA ASP A 40 -1.09 9.81 9.74
C ASP A 40 -0.79 8.90 10.94
N LYS A 41 -1.41 7.71 10.95
CA LYS A 41 -1.21 6.73 12.00
C LYS A 41 -1.23 5.32 11.46
N LEU A 42 -0.37 4.47 12.03
CA LEU A 42 -0.43 3.03 11.84
C LEU A 42 -0.62 2.40 13.22
N VAL A 43 -1.73 1.69 13.41
CA VAL A 43 -2.10 1.11 14.70
C VAL A 43 -1.94 -0.41 14.64
N ASP A 44 -1.13 -0.95 15.55
CA ASP A 44 -0.99 -2.40 15.72
C ASP A 44 -2.21 -2.93 16.46
N MET A 45 -3.05 -3.70 15.78
CA MET A 45 -4.27 -4.28 16.35
C MET A 45 -4.05 -5.70 16.87
N LYS A 46 -2.79 -6.16 16.91
CA LYS A 46 -2.37 -7.51 17.30
C LYS A 46 -2.66 -8.56 16.22
N ASP A 47 -2.00 -9.70 16.36
CA ASP A 47 -2.19 -10.88 15.49
C ASP A 47 -1.92 -10.60 13.99
N GLY A 48 -1.00 -9.68 13.70
CA GLY A 48 -0.64 -9.33 12.33
C GLY A 48 -1.60 -8.38 11.64
N VAL A 49 -2.55 -7.83 12.39
CA VAL A 49 -3.52 -6.86 11.85
C VAL A 49 -3.05 -5.44 12.16
N TYR A 50 -3.03 -4.61 11.12
CA TYR A 50 -2.66 -3.19 11.25
C TYR A 50 -3.76 -2.32 10.65
N ARG A 51 -4.13 -1.27 11.39
CA ARG A 51 -5.05 -0.25 10.90
C ARG A 51 -4.25 0.94 10.40
N TRP A 52 -4.53 1.31 9.16
CA TRP A 52 -3.92 2.46 8.51
C TRP A 52 -4.88 3.64 8.55
N GLU A 53 -4.40 4.75 9.06
CA GLU A 53 -5.13 6.02 9.01
C GLU A 53 -4.28 6.98 8.18
N MET A 54 -4.73 7.23 6.97
CA MET A 54 -4.02 8.12 6.06
C MET A 54 -4.29 9.57 6.40
N GLU A 55 -3.44 10.48 5.92
CA GLU A 55 -3.70 11.91 6.05
C GLU A 55 -4.90 12.29 5.20
N LYS A 56 -5.61 13.35 5.61
CA LYS A 56 -6.73 13.87 4.84
C LYS A 56 -6.21 14.50 3.55
N ILE A 57 -6.91 14.23 2.45
CA ILE A 57 -6.64 14.86 1.16
C ILE A 57 -7.88 15.61 0.69
N GLY A 58 -7.68 16.76 0.03
CA GLY A 58 -8.75 17.51 -0.56
C GLY A 58 -9.14 16.92 -1.92
N VAL A 59 -10.41 16.56 -2.09
CA VAL A 59 -10.95 16.07 -3.36
C VAL A 59 -12.22 16.89 -3.62
N ALA A 60 -12.17 17.77 -4.62
CA ALA A 60 -13.22 18.76 -4.88
C ALA A 60 -13.48 19.61 -3.62
N SER A 61 -14.72 19.67 -3.15
CA SER A 61 -15.12 20.42 -1.96
C SER A 61 -15.10 19.59 -0.68
N ILE A 62 -14.63 18.33 -0.76
CA ILE A 62 -14.61 17.43 0.39
C ILE A 62 -13.18 17.14 0.86
N SER A 63 -13.08 16.77 2.13
CA SER A 63 -11.84 16.25 2.71
C SER A 63 -11.99 14.75 2.87
N LEU A 64 -11.08 14.00 2.25
CA LEU A 64 -11.12 12.54 2.26
C LEU A 64 -10.01 11.99 3.14
N GLN A 65 -10.39 11.17 4.11
CA GLN A 65 -9.44 10.37 4.89
C GLN A 65 -9.68 8.89 4.64
N THR A 66 -8.65 8.19 4.19
CA THR A 66 -8.74 6.75 3.97
C THR A 66 -8.33 6.02 5.24
N ILE A 67 -9.19 5.13 5.72
CA ILE A 67 -8.94 4.30 6.89
C ILE A 67 -9.26 2.86 6.51
N TYR A 68 -8.34 1.95 6.78
CA TYR A 68 -8.56 0.53 6.56
C TYR A 68 -7.69 -0.31 7.48
N ALA A 69 -8.03 -1.59 7.64
CA ALA A 69 -7.20 -2.55 8.32
C ALA A 69 -6.95 -3.75 7.42
N SER A 70 -5.74 -4.29 7.50
CA SER A 70 -5.35 -5.48 6.76
C SER A 70 -4.58 -6.43 7.67
N LYS A 71 -4.76 -7.72 7.43
CA LYS A 71 -4.01 -8.77 8.13
C LYS A 71 -2.83 -9.20 7.26
N TYR A 72 -1.62 -9.15 7.81
CA TYR A 72 -0.39 -9.44 7.11
C TYR A 72 0.14 -10.82 7.49
N VAL A 73 0.52 -11.60 6.48
CA VAL A 73 1.16 -12.91 6.66
C VAL A 73 2.44 -12.94 5.83
N SER A 74 3.56 -13.14 6.50
CA SER A 74 4.88 -13.21 5.86
C SER A 74 5.37 -14.66 5.83
N ASN A 75 5.98 -15.05 4.70
CA ASN A 75 6.59 -16.37 4.55
C ASN A 75 7.96 -16.22 3.90
N LYS A 76 9.02 -16.33 4.72
CA LYS A 76 10.38 -16.13 4.23
C LYS A 76 10.82 -17.20 3.23
N ALA A 77 10.38 -18.45 3.44
CA ALA A 77 10.73 -19.55 2.54
C ALA A 77 10.20 -19.35 1.13
N LYS A 78 8.99 -18.76 1.02
CA LYS A 78 8.37 -18.44 -0.27
C LYS A 78 8.75 -17.06 -0.78
N GLY A 79 9.36 -16.22 0.05
CA GLY A 79 9.64 -14.83 -0.32
C GLY A 79 8.36 -14.04 -0.50
N SER A 80 7.40 -14.18 0.40
CA SER A 80 6.11 -13.51 0.25
C SER A 80 5.67 -12.77 1.50
N VAL A 81 4.99 -11.64 1.29
CA VAL A 81 4.23 -10.92 2.31
C VAL A 81 2.88 -10.66 1.69
N VAL A 82 1.83 -11.18 2.31
CA VAL A 82 0.47 -11.08 1.76
C VAL A 82 -0.41 -10.40 2.80
N TRP A 83 -1.26 -9.48 2.35
CA TRP A 83 -2.23 -8.86 3.24
C TRP A 83 -3.64 -8.97 2.67
N THR A 84 -4.58 -9.18 3.57
CA THR A 84 -5.99 -9.36 3.26
C THR A 84 -6.81 -8.36 4.06
N PRO A 85 -7.94 -7.87 3.50
CA PRO A 85 -8.71 -6.83 4.18
C PRO A 85 -9.43 -7.38 5.41
N VAL A 86 -9.52 -6.53 6.44
CA VAL A 86 -10.36 -6.77 7.61
C VAL A 86 -11.64 -5.97 7.41
N LYS A 87 -12.77 -6.67 7.32
CA LYS A 87 -14.07 -6.04 7.09
C LYS A 87 -14.54 -5.25 8.31
N GLY A 88 -15.29 -4.20 8.06
CA GLY A 88 -15.91 -3.39 9.11
C GLY A 88 -15.00 -2.34 9.73
N VAL A 89 -13.81 -2.13 9.20
CA VAL A 89 -12.89 -1.11 9.67
C VAL A 89 -12.72 -0.03 8.59
N GLY A 90 -13.09 1.21 8.94
CA GLY A 90 -12.90 2.35 8.07
C GLY A 90 -13.76 2.37 6.82
N ASN A 91 -13.26 3.03 5.78
CA ASN A 91 -13.97 3.26 4.52
C ASN A 91 -13.30 2.60 3.32
N ALA A 92 -12.33 1.73 3.54
CA ALA A 92 -11.62 1.04 2.47
C ALA A 92 -11.33 -0.40 2.83
N GLN A 93 -11.13 -1.21 1.80
CA GLN A 93 -10.64 -2.59 1.94
C GLN A 93 -9.44 -2.74 1.02
N VAL A 94 -8.30 -3.14 1.56
CA VAL A 94 -7.05 -3.22 0.82
C VAL A 94 -6.44 -4.61 0.99
N SER A 95 -6.16 -5.24 -0.14
CA SER A 95 -5.39 -6.48 -0.20
C SER A 95 -4.15 -6.26 -1.06
N GLY A 96 -3.19 -7.14 -0.95
CA GLY A 96 -2.02 -7.08 -1.79
C GLY A 96 -0.98 -8.10 -1.41
N SER A 97 0.16 -7.99 -2.10
CA SER A 97 1.26 -8.91 -1.87
C SER A 97 2.59 -8.34 -2.34
N TRP A 98 3.65 -8.74 -1.65
CA TRP A 98 5.00 -8.68 -2.14
C TRP A 98 5.44 -10.09 -2.54
N ALA A 99 5.97 -10.23 -3.75
CA ALA A 99 6.72 -11.41 -4.16
C ALA A 99 8.20 -11.01 -4.24
N ILE A 100 9.02 -11.64 -3.44
CA ILE A 100 10.43 -11.28 -3.23
C ILE A 100 11.29 -12.44 -3.72
N THR A 101 12.10 -12.19 -4.75
CA THR A 101 12.92 -13.21 -5.38
C THR A 101 14.39 -12.98 -5.07
N ASP A 102 15.05 -13.99 -4.52
CA ASP A 102 16.47 -13.94 -4.25
C ASP A 102 17.27 -14.22 -5.53
N ASN A 103 17.90 -13.16 -6.05
CA ASN A 103 18.76 -13.25 -7.23
C ASN A 103 20.24 -13.31 -6.82
N LYS A 104 20.52 -13.68 -5.57
CA LYS A 104 21.85 -13.81 -4.95
C LYS A 104 22.54 -12.48 -4.70
N LYS A 105 22.85 -11.71 -5.75
CA LYS A 105 23.52 -10.40 -5.62
C LYS A 105 22.54 -9.24 -5.57
N SER A 106 21.29 -9.50 -5.89
CA SER A 106 20.21 -8.51 -5.93
C SER A 106 18.91 -9.18 -5.55
N THR A 107 17.82 -8.41 -5.49
CA THR A 107 16.51 -8.93 -5.11
C THR A 107 15.46 -8.42 -6.08
N GLY A 108 14.70 -9.34 -6.67
CA GLY A 108 13.55 -9.02 -7.50
C GLY A 108 12.32 -8.78 -6.65
N LEU A 109 11.55 -7.76 -6.99
CA LEU A 109 10.38 -7.35 -6.24
C LEU A 109 9.18 -7.21 -7.15
N LYS A 110 8.05 -7.77 -6.72
CA LYS A 110 6.78 -7.59 -7.39
C LYS A 110 5.74 -7.21 -6.35
N LEU A 111 5.16 -6.02 -6.51
CA LEU A 111 4.12 -5.49 -5.64
C LEU A 111 2.80 -5.50 -6.37
N GLN A 112 1.77 -6.03 -5.72
CA GLN A 112 0.40 -5.94 -6.19
C GLN A 112 -0.45 -5.35 -5.07
N ILE A 113 -1.21 -4.30 -5.38
CA ILE A 113 -2.14 -3.67 -4.43
C ILE A 113 -3.50 -3.61 -5.09
N ASN A 114 -4.51 -4.12 -4.38
CA ASN A 114 -5.90 -4.02 -4.78
C ASN A 114 -6.68 -3.38 -3.64
N GLY A 115 -7.43 -2.35 -3.95
CA GLY A 115 -8.20 -1.64 -2.95
C GLY A 115 -9.57 -1.24 -3.47
N GLU A 116 -10.50 -1.08 -2.54
CA GLU A 116 -11.81 -0.54 -2.80
C GLU A 116 -12.12 0.50 -1.74
N LEU A 117 -12.40 1.71 -2.17
CA LEU A 117 -12.62 2.86 -1.30
C LEU A 117 -14.02 3.39 -1.50
N ALA A 118 -14.77 3.50 -0.41
CA ALA A 118 -16.11 4.10 -0.42
C ALA A 118 -16.00 5.60 -0.15
N ILE A 119 -16.44 6.40 -1.09
CA ILE A 119 -16.38 7.87 -1.02
C ILE A 119 -17.76 8.46 -1.09
N PRO A 120 -18.15 9.37 -0.18
CA PRO A 120 -19.46 10.04 -0.22
C PRO A 120 -19.44 11.18 -1.24
N LEU A 121 -19.51 10.84 -2.54
CA LEU A 121 -19.54 11.81 -3.63
C LEU A 121 -20.92 11.88 -4.28
N PRO A 122 -21.37 13.08 -4.67
CA PRO A 122 -22.53 13.19 -5.55
C PRO A 122 -22.27 12.45 -6.86
N GLY A 123 -23.30 11.81 -7.40
CA GLY A 123 -23.16 10.99 -8.61
C GLY A 123 -22.61 11.74 -9.82
N LEU A 124 -22.90 13.05 -9.94
CA LEU A 124 -22.39 13.89 -11.01
C LEU A 124 -20.87 14.08 -10.96
N MET A 125 -20.27 13.92 -9.80
CA MET A 125 -18.83 14.11 -9.60
C MET A 125 -18.02 12.84 -9.83
N LYS A 126 -18.68 11.70 -10.01
CA LYS A 126 -18.02 10.42 -10.17
C LYS A 126 -17.00 10.41 -11.31
N MET A 127 -17.38 10.96 -12.46
CA MET A 127 -16.55 10.94 -13.66
C MET A 127 -15.30 11.82 -13.53
N VAL A 128 -15.38 12.87 -12.69
CA VAL A 128 -14.28 13.83 -12.51
C VAL A 128 -13.38 13.42 -11.35
N GLU A 129 -13.96 13.01 -10.23
CA GLU A 129 -13.22 12.82 -8.98
C GLU A 129 -12.62 11.41 -8.82
N VAL A 130 -13.23 10.38 -9.42
CA VAL A 130 -12.68 9.01 -9.32
C VAL A 130 -11.28 8.95 -9.92
N PRO A 131 -11.00 9.46 -11.12
CA PRO A 131 -9.64 9.48 -11.65
C PRO A 131 -8.66 10.28 -10.79
N VAL A 132 -9.10 11.35 -10.13
CA VAL A 132 -8.26 12.16 -9.23
C VAL A 132 -7.85 11.32 -8.02
N VAL A 133 -8.79 10.60 -7.41
CA VAL A 133 -8.52 9.75 -6.26
C VAL A 133 -7.57 8.60 -6.64
N GLU A 134 -7.82 7.94 -7.77
CA GLU A 134 -6.94 6.89 -8.26
C GLU A 134 -5.52 7.42 -8.49
N GLY A 135 -5.40 8.59 -9.11
CA GLY A 135 -4.11 9.23 -9.37
C GLY A 135 -3.35 9.58 -8.10
N GLU A 136 -4.06 10.01 -7.04
CA GLU A 136 -3.42 10.30 -5.76
C GLU A 136 -2.84 9.03 -5.11
N PHE A 137 -3.55 7.91 -5.13
CA PHE A 137 -3.04 6.65 -4.61
C PHE A 137 -1.88 6.11 -5.43
N GLU A 138 -1.94 6.23 -6.75
CA GLU A 138 -0.82 5.85 -7.61
C GLU A 138 0.43 6.67 -7.29
N LYS A 139 0.28 7.96 -7.14
CA LYS A 139 1.37 8.88 -6.81
C LYS A 139 2.01 8.54 -5.46
N MET A 140 1.19 8.25 -4.45
CA MET A 140 1.69 7.83 -3.14
C MET A 140 2.44 6.52 -3.22
N THR A 141 1.94 5.56 -4.00
CA THR A 141 2.59 4.26 -4.17
C THR A 141 3.89 4.39 -4.95
N ASP A 142 3.93 5.23 -5.98
CA ASP A 142 5.16 5.54 -6.72
C ASP A 142 6.23 6.10 -5.77
N GLN A 143 5.84 7.00 -4.87
CA GLN A 143 6.76 7.57 -3.90
C GLN A 143 7.24 6.52 -2.89
N TYR A 144 6.35 5.63 -2.46
CA TYR A 144 6.71 4.51 -1.59
C TYR A 144 7.77 3.63 -2.24
N ILE A 145 7.56 3.26 -3.51
CA ILE A 145 8.52 2.45 -4.28
C ILE A 145 9.86 3.19 -4.39
N ALA A 146 9.86 4.50 -4.68
CA ALA A 146 11.07 5.29 -4.78
C ALA A 146 11.84 5.33 -3.44
N ASN A 147 11.13 5.49 -2.33
CA ASN A 147 11.73 5.50 -1.00
C ASN A 147 12.34 4.14 -0.64
N LEU A 148 11.63 3.04 -0.93
CA LEU A 148 12.15 1.69 -0.72
C LEU A 148 13.37 1.41 -1.59
N THR A 149 13.32 1.79 -2.85
CA THR A 149 14.43 1.61 -3.79
C THR A 149 15.69 2.29 -3.27
N ARG A 150 15.54 3.50 -2.75
CA ARG A 150 16.65 4.25 -2.15
C ARG A 150 17.19 3.53 -0.91
N LYS A 151 16.30 3.03 -0.04
CA LYS A 151 16.67 2.28 1.15
C LYS A 151 17.48 1.03 0.78
N PHE A 152 17.14 0.39 -0.34
CA PHE A 152 17.79 -0.85 -0.78
C PHE A 152 18.98 -0.63 -1.72
N GLY A 153 19.55 0.54 -1.69
CA GLY A 153 20.80 0.84 -2.40
C GLY A 153 20.64 1.21 -3.87
N GLY A 154 19.42 1.34 -4.34
CA GLY A 154 19.10 1.71 -5.71
C GLY A 154 18.61 0.55 -6.55
N GLU A 155 18.10 0.89 -7.73
CA GLU A 155 17.62 -0.07 -8.71
C GLU A 155 18.80 -0.69 -9.47
N VAL A 156 18.66 -1.96 -9.81
CA VAL A 156 19.68 -2.67 -10.60
C VAL A 156 19.62 -2.23 -12.07
#